data_925d6480056dbdb479c12e378a8eb927
#
_entry.id   925d6480056dbdb479c12e378a8eb927
#
_cell.length_a   1.000
_cell.length_b   1.000
_cell.length_c   1.000
_cell.angle_alpha   90.00
_cell.angle_beta   90.00
_cell.angle_gamma   90.00
#
_symmetry.space_group_name_H-M   'P 1'
#
loop_
_entity.id
_entity.type
_entity.pdbx_description
1 polymer ?
#
loop_
_entity_poly.entity_id
_entity_poly.type
_entity_poly.pdbx_seq_one_letter_code
_entity_poly.pdbx_strand_id
1 'polypeptide(L)'
;MIRLILLLVILAAALLLGPQLADHQGYVMIAVAGYTIEMSVVTAAIIAFVFYIVLLMTEGLLSRLFSVRRGLRGWWGNRRYLKAQRQTQKGMTAPAEGEYQRAEHLMLRSAEQSDLPLLNYLSAAEAAHAQGAYQKRDEYLIKAGELDPQAQLAIQLTQVRLLQDQGEWQQSRELLETLRQRWPHHPQILQRLRDIYRSQQAWKEELALLPLLHKQRLLN
;
A
#
# COMPACT_ATOMS: atom_id res chain seq x y z
N MET A 1 -17.42 -8.01 30.86
CA MET A 1 -18.67 -8.21 31.61
C MET A 1 -18.62 -9.51 32.42
N ILE A 2 -18.39 -10.67 31.84
CA ILE A 2 -18.33 -11.97 32.56
C ILE A 2 -17.30 -11.97 33.70
N ARG A 3 -16.11 -11.38 33.51
CA ARG A 3 -15.07 -11.28 34.56
C ARG A 3 -15.47 -10.40 35.74
N LEU A 4 -16.25 -9.34 35.51
CA LEU A 4 -16.76 -8.44 36.54
C LEU A 4 -17.85 -9.13 37.36
N ILE A 5 -18.71 -9.93 36.73
CA ILE A 5 -19.73 -10.74 37.37
C ILE A 5 -19.07 -11.82 38.23
N LEU A 6 -18.03 -12.46 37.72
CA LEU A 6 -17.28 -13.50 38.44
C LEU A 6 -16.59 -12.92 39.68
N LEU A 7 -16.04 -11.70 39.59
CA LEU A 7 -15.43 -10.98 40.69
C LEU A 7 -16.46 -10.63 41.78
N LEU A 8 -17.65 -10.22 41.35
CA LEU A 8 -18.78 -9.89 42.24
C LEU A 8 -19.32 -11.15 42.96
N VAL A 9 -19.39 -12.27 42.28
CA VAL A 9 -19.78 -13.58 42.84
C VAL A 9 -18.75 -14.07 43.86
N ILE A 10 -17.44 -13.95 43.56
CA ILE A 10 -16.36 -14.33 44.48
C ILE A 10 -16.40 -13.43 45.75
N LEU A 11 -16.61 -12.11 45.58
CA LEU A 11 -16.73 -11.18 46.66
C LEU A 11 -17.95 -11.49 47.56
N ALA A 12 -19.11 -11.78 46.98
CA ALA A 12 -20.32 -12.16 47.70
C ALA A 12 -20.13 -13.49 48.44
N ALA A 13 -19.48 -14.50 47.81
CA ALA A 13 -19.14 -15.75 48.45
C ALA A 13 -18.18 -15.55 49.65
N ALA A 14 -17.16 -14.68 49.51
CA ALA A 14 -16.23 -14.38 50.60
C ALA A 14 -16.93 -13.68 51.78
N LEU A 15 -17.89 -12.77 51.49
CA LEU A 15 -18.67 -12.09 52.53
C LEU A 15 -19.63 -13.01 53.29
N LEU A 16 -20.24 -13.96 52.57
CA LEU A 16 -21.18 -14.90 53.17
C LEU A 16 -20.49 -16.04 53.95
N LEU A 17 -19.36 -16.53 53.46
CA LEU A 17 -18.63 -17.66 54.05
C LEU A 17 -17.57 -17.20 55.08
N GLY A 18 -17.12 -15.93 55.02
CA GLY A 18 -16.10 -15.38 55.92
C GLY A 18 -16.45 -15.55 57.41
N PRO A 19 -17.65 -15.16 57.89
CA PRO A 19 -18.04 -15.32 59.29
C PRO A 19 -18.14 -16.76 59.76
N GLN A 20 -18.58 -17.70 58.87
CA GLN A 20 -18.71 -19.11 59.21
C GLN A 20 -17.35 -19.83 59.30
N LEU A 21 -16.35 -19.34 58.57
CA LEU A 21 -14.96 -19.85 58.60
C LEU A 21 -14.14 -19.27 59.77
N ALA A 22 -14.57 -18.14 60.35
CA ALA A 22 -13.87 -17.51 61.45
C ALA A 22 -14.01 -18.27 62.79
N ASP A 23 -15.08 -19.05 62.98
CA ASP A 23 -15.30 -19.85 64.17
C ASP A 23 -14.47 -21.15 64.21
N HIS A 24 -13.87 -21.55 63.11
CA HIS A 24 -12.96 -22.69 63.02
C HIS A 24 -11.52 -22.19 62.77
N GLN A 25 -10.67 -22.28 63.78
CA GLN A 25 -9.26 -21.89 63.72
C GLN A 25 -8.46 -22.78 62.76
N GLY A 26 -8.58 -22.52 61.45
CA GLY A 26 -7.77 -23.14 60.41
C GLY A 26 -6.48 -22.37 60.21
N TYR A 27 -5.32 -23.02 60.31
CA TYR A 27 -4.02 -22.48 59.98
C TYR A 27 -3.55 -23.03 58.62
N VAL A 28 -2.96 -22.14 57.81
CA VAL A 28 -2.22 -22.51 56.63
C VAL A 28 -0.73 -22.45 56.96
N MET A 29 -0.02 -23.55 56.95
CA MET A 29 1.42 -23.61 57.20
C MET A 29 2.12 -23.89 55.87
N ILE A 30 2.97 -22.98 55.43
CA ILE A 30 3.79 -23.14 54.21
C ILE A 30 5.24 -23.24 54.67
N ALA A 31 5.85 -24.40 54.50
CA ALA A 31 7.26 -24.63 54.79
C ALA A 31 8.05 -24.58 53.48
N VAL A 32 8.94 -23.58 53.31
CA VAL A 32 9.81 -23.46 52.14
C VAL A 32 11.22 -23.18 52.60
N ALA A 33 12.14 -24.01 52.23
CA ALA A 33 13.59 -23.82 52.47
C ALA A 33 14.00 -23.58 53.93
N GLY A 34 13.34 -24.22 54.92
CA GLY A 34 13.65 -24.07 56.32
C GLY A 34 12.94 -22.90 57.03
N TYR A 35 12.12 -22.17 56.37
CA TYR A 35 11.23 -21.13 56.95
C TYR A 35 9.77 -21.67 56.99
N THR A 36 9.13 -21.52 58.14
CA THR A 36 7.71 -21.83 58.32
C THR A 36 6.95 -20.53 58.40
N ILE A 37 6.03 -20.30 57.46
CA ILE A 37 5.13 -19.16 57.48
C ILE A 37 3.75 -19.70 57.94
N GLU A 38 3.33 -19.26 59.11
CA GLU A 38 2.01 -19.61 59.67
C GLU A 38 1.08 -18.41 59.43
N MET A 39 -0.06 -18.66 58.78
CA MET A 39 -1.06 -17.61 58.57
C MET A 39 -2.46 -18.16 58.69
N SER A 40 -3.41 -17.32 59.09
CA SER A 40 -4.82 -17.66 59.12
C SER A 40 -5.32 -17.90 57.67
N VAL A 41 -6.25 -18.86 57.52
CA VAL A 41 -6.95 -19.16 56.25
C VAL A 41 -7.52 -17.89 55.62
N VAL A 42 -8.06 -16.99 56.46
CA VAL A 42 -8.62 -15.68 56.02
C VAL A 42 -7.54 -14.78 55.42
N THR A 43 -6.35 -14.70 56.07
CA THR A 43 -5.24 -13.92 55.56
C THR A 43 -4.71 -14.47 54.25
N ALA A 44 -4.58 -15.81 54.12
CA ALA A 44 -4.19 -16.46 52.90
C ALA A 44 -5.17 -16.15 51.73
N ALA A 45 -6.47 -16.22 52.00
CA ALA A 45 -7.51 -15.87 51.04
C ALA A 45 -7.46 -14.42 50.56
N ILE A 46 -7.21 -13.46 51.49
CA ILE A 46 -7.05 -12.04 51.13
C ILE A 46 -5.83 -11.83 50.25
N ILE A 47 -4.69 -12.44 50.58
CA ILE A 47 -3.47 -12.34 49.79
C ILE A 47 -3.69 -12.92 48.36
N ALA A 48 -4.31 -14.09 48.27
CA ALA A 48 -4.65 -14.71 46.98
C ALA A 48 -5.59 -13.83 46.13
N PHE A 49 -6.55 -13.19 46.77
CA PHE A 49 -7.51 -12.28 46.14
C PHE A 49 -6.81 -11.01 45.60
N VAL A 50 -5.96 -10.38 46.42
CA VAL A 50 -5.17 -9.20 46.00
C VAL A 50 -4.25 -9.56 44.84
N PHE A 51 -3.56 -10.70 44.92
CA PHE A 51 -2.70 -11.20 43.86
C PHE A 51 -3.47 -11.42 42.53
N TYR A 52 -4.68 -11.99 42.62
CA TYR A 52 -5.56 -12.16 41.47
C TYR A 52 -5.99 -10.84 40.84
N ILE A 53 -6.33 -9.81 41.64
CA ILE A 53 -6.65 -8.48 41.15
C ILE A 53 -5.45 -7.86 40.42
N VAL A 54 -4.25 -7.95 40.98
CA VAL A 54 -3.01 -7.48 40.34
C VAL A 54 -2.77 -8.16 39.02
N LEU A 55 -2.99 -9.48 38.92
CA LEU A 55 -2.90 -10.24 37.67
C LEU A 55 -3.90 -9.74 36.61
N LEU A 56 -5.15 -9.49 37.00
CA LEU A 56 -6.16 -8.94 36.07
C LEU A 56 -5.82 -7.52 35.60
N MET A 57 -5.27 -6.69 36.50
CA MET A 57 -4.81 -5.35 36.11
C MET A 57 -3.63 -5.38 35.16
N THR A 58 -2.66 -6.28 35.37
CA THR A 58 -1.52 -6.43 34.47
C THR A 58 -1.93 -6.94 33.10
N GLU A 59 -2.84 -7.93 32.99
CA GLU A 59 -3.40 -8.36 31.70
C GLU A 59 -4.13 -7.22 30.98
N GLY A 60 -4.93 -6.44 31.68
CA GLY A 60 -5.65 -5.29 31.15
C GLY A 60 -4.71 -4.19 30.64
N LEU A 61 -3.62 -3.94 31.36
CA LEU A 61 -2.62 -2.94 31.00
C LEU A 61 -1.79 -3.40 29.79
N LEU A 62 -1.34 -4.65 29.78
CA LEU A 62 -0.61 -5.25 28.66
C LEU A 62 -1.46 -5.27 27.38
N SER A 63 -2.73 -5.68 27.45
CA SER A 63 -3.62 -5.69 26.30
C SER A 63 -3.87 -4.29 25.73
N ARG A 64 -3.97 -3.27 26.58
CA ARG A 64 -4.05 -1.86 26.15
C ARG A 64 -2.77 -1.36 25.52
N LEU A 65 -1.58 -1.67 26.07
CA LEU A 65 -0.30 -1.32 25.48
C LEU A 65 -0.10 -1.95 24.09
N PHE A 66 -0.47 -3.22 23.92
CA PHE A 66 -0.36 -3.91 22.63
C PHE A 66 -1.41 -3.42 21.61
N SER A 67 -2.61 -3.01 22.02
CA SER A 67 -3.62 -2.44 21.13
C SER A 67 -3.25 -1.04 20.65
N VAL A 68 -2.67 -0.22 21.51
CA VAL A 68 -2.16 1.13 21.15
C VAL A 68 -1.01 1.01 20.13
N ARG A 69 -0.09 0.05 20.29
CA ARG A 69 0.99 -0.19 19.33
C ARG A 69 0.48 -0.62 17.94
N ARG A 70 -0.57 -1.44 17.88
CA ARG A 70 -1.21 -1.85 16.61
C ARG A 70 -1.98 -0.68 15.97
N GLY A 71 -2.70 0.11 16.75
CA GLY A 71 -3.42 1.29 16.27
C GLY A 71 -2.50 2.38 15.73
N LEU A 72 -1.36 2.63 16.39
CA LEU A 72 -0.37 3.62 15.92
C LEU A 72 0.26 3.23 14.59
N ARG A 73 0.63 1.97 14.37
CA ARG A 73 1.16 1.51 13.07
C ARG A 73 0.15 1.68 11.93
N GLY A 74 -1.12 1.34 12.14
CA GLY A 74 -2.17 1.53 11.15
C GLY A 74 -2.46 3.00 10.86
N TRP A 75 -2.44 3.86 11.89
CA TRP A 75 -2.70 5.28 11.76
C TRP A 75 -1.56 6.02 11.00
N TRP A 76 -0.30 5.66 11.25
CA TRP A 76 0.85 6.21 10.52
C TRP A 76 0.87 5.74 9.06
N GLY A 77 0.54 4.47 8.79
CA GLY A 77 0.39 3.94 7.43
C GLY A 77 -0.70 4.68 6.66
N ASN A 78 -1.87 4.84 7.25
CA ASN A 78 -3.00 5.53 6.63
C ASN A 78 -2.72 7.04 6.36
N ARG A 79 -2.00 7.72 7.26
CA ARG A 79 -1.58 9.11 7.01
C ARG A 79 -0.59 9.24 5.86
N ARG A 80 0.37 8.30 5.74
CA ARG A 80 1.32 8.29 4.62
C ARG A 80 0.60 8.04 3.31
N TYR A 81 -0.29 7.07 3.28
CA TYR A 81 -1.15 6.75 2.14
C TYR A 81 -1.99 7.95 1.67
N LEU A 82 -2.75 8.59 2.56
CA LEU A 82 -3.55 9.77 2.24
C LEU A 82 -2.70 10.95 1.76
N LYS A 83 -1.49 11.09 2.29
CA LYS A 83 -0.54 12.11 1.83
C LYS A 83 -0.04 11.80 0.42
N ALA A 84 0.30 10.54 0.12
CA ALA A 84 0.72 10.12 -1.21
C ALA A 84 -0.39 10.34 -2.24
N GLN A 85 -1.62 9.96 -1.92
CA GLN A 85 -2.78 10.17 -2.79
C GLN A 85 -3.02 11.66 -3.11
N ARG A 86 -2.92 12.55 -2.10
CA ARG A 86 -3.02 14.00 -2.32
C ARG A 86 -1.87 14.54 -3.16
N GLN A 87 -0.67 13.99 -3.01
CA GLN A 87 0.49 14.38 -3.82
C GLN A 87 0.31 13.94 -5.27
N THR A 88 -0.15 12.72 -5.53
CA THR A 88 -0.50 12.24 -6.87
C THR A 88 -1.54 13.15 -7.53
N GLN A 89 -2.64 13.50 -6.83
CA GLN A 89 -3.64 14.42 -7.38
C GLN A 89 -3.04 15.78 -7.75
N LYS A 90 -2.26 16.39 -6.86
CA LYS A 90 -1.59 17.67 -7.14
C LYS A 90 -0.57 17.57 -8.28
N GLY A 91 0.14 16.44 -8.35
CA GLY A 91 1.08 16.20 -9.44
C GLY A 91 0.38 16.02 -10.79
N MET A 92 -0.85 15.48 -10.83
CA MET A 92 -1.66 15.38 -12.06
C MET A 92 -2.19 16.72 -12.54
N THR A 93 -2.43 17.68 -11.65
CA THR A 93 -2.93 19.02 -12.04
C THR A 93 -1.82 20.00 -12.39
N ALA A 94 -0.63 19.85 -11.81
CA ALA A 94 0.51 20.73 -12.03
C ALA A 94 0.96 20.89 -13.51
N PRO A 95 0.91 19.85 -14.38
CA PRO A 95 1.21 20.00 -15.80
C PRO A 95 0.25 20.96 -16.53
N ALA A 96 -1.02 21.00 -16.14
CA ALA A 96 -2.01 21.92 -16.71
C ALA A 96 -1.70 23.39 -16.37
N GLU A 97 -0.97 23.61 -15.27
CA GLU A 97 -0.49 24.92 -14.82
C GLU A 97 0.92 25.25 -15.39
N GLY A 98 1.53 24.34 -16.17
CA GLY A 98 2.88 24.46 -16.70
C GLY A 98 3.99 24.17 -15.68
N GLU A 99 3.64 23.69 -14.47
CA GLU A 99 4.58 23.44 -13.38
C GLU A 99 5.18 22.02 -13.48
N TYR A 100 5.85 21.68 -14.57
CA TYR A 100 6.37 20.34 -14.85
C TYR A 100 7.37 19.83 -13.81
N GLN A 101 8.26 20.69 -13.31
CA GLN A 101 9.22 20.31 -12.25
C GLN A 101 8.51 19.90 -10.95
N ARG A 102 7.48 20.64 -10.60
CA ARG A 102 6.66 20.34 -9.44
C ARG A 102 5.87 19.04 -9.62
N ALA A 103 5.33 18.81 -10.82
CA ALA A 103 4.64 17.58 -11.18
C ALA A 103 5.59 16.37 -11.02
N GLU A 104 6.77 16.41 -11.65
CA GLU A 104 7.80 15.38 -11.55
C GLU A 104 8.13 15.05 -10.10
N HIS A 105 8.47 16.07 -9.28
CA HIS A 105 8.83 15.87 -7.88
C HIS A 105 7.68 15.27 -7.05
N LEU A 106 6.44 15.73 -7.24
CA LEU A 106 5.28 15.20 -6.52
C LEU A 106 4.98 13.75 -6.89
N MET A 107 5.07 13.39 -8.18
CA MET A 107 4.85 12.04 -8.67
C MET A 107 5.89 11.08 -8.13
N LEU A 108 7.17 11.40 -8.19
CA LEU A 108 8.25 10.57 -7.65
C LEU A 108 8.13 10.37 -6.14
N ARG A 109 7.81 11.43 -5.40
CA ARG A 109 7.67 11.35 -3.95
C ARG A 109 6.49 10.49 -3.51
N SER A 110 5.44 10.43 -4.32
CA SER A 110 4.27 9.61 -4.04
C SER A 110 4.41 8.17 -4.55
N ALA A 111 5.28 7.91 -5.52
CA ALA A 111 5.41 6.61 -6.18
C ALA A 111 5.64 5.45 -5.20
N GLU A 112 6.50 5.61 -4.20
CA GLU A 112 6.84 4.57 -3.23
C GLU A 112 5.70 4.25 -2.22
N GLN A 113 4.75 5.16 -2.04
CA GLN A 113 3.72 5.08 -1.00
C GLN A 113 2.29 5.09 -1.57
N SER A 114 2.15 5.12 -2.89
CA SER A 114 0.88 5.11 -3.62
C SER A 114 0.49 3.69 -4.03
N ASP A 115 -0.80 3.45 -4.16
CA ASP A 115 -1.32 2.22 -4.77
C ASP A 115 -1.12 2.18 -6.29
N LEU A 116 -0.69 3.28 -6.89
CA LEU A 116 -0.53 3.45 -8.32
C LEU A 116 0.92 3.89 -8.68
N PRO A 117 1.95 3.14 -8.28
CA PRO A 117 3.34 3.52 -8.51
C PRO A 117 3.66 3.61 -10.02
N LEU A 118 3.11 2.69 -10.82
CA LEU A 118 3.24 2.71 -12.28
C LEU A 118 2.77 4.05 -12.87
N LEU A 119 1.55 4.48 -12.52
CA LEU A 119 0.99 5.73 -13.02
C LEU A 119 1.85 6.95 -12.61
N ASN A 120 2.35 6.93 -11.40
CA ASN A 120 3.22 8.01 -10.90
C ASN A 120 4.53 8.09 -11.70
N TYR A 121 5.18 6.95 -12.01
CA TYR A 121 6.39 6.95 -12.85
C TYR A 121 6.11 7.35 -14.30
N LEU A 122 4.98 6.92 -14.89
CA LEU A 122 4.59 7.36 -16.23
C LEU A 122 4.34 8.88 -16.27
N SER A 123 3.62 9.42 -15.28
CA SER A 123 3.38 10.87 -15.18
C SER A 123 4.67 11.66 -14.90
N ALA A 124 5.60 11.11 -14.12
CA ALA A 124 6.92 11.71 -13.92
C ALA A 124 7.73 11.72 -15.23
N ALA A 125 7.65 10.64 -16.03
CA ALA A 125 8.29 10.59 -17.35
C ALA A 125 7.72 11.63 -18.31
N GLU A 126 6.40 11.82 -18.33
CA GLU A 126 5.74 12.88 -19.11
C GLU A 126 6.19 14.28 -18.66
N ALA A 127 6.26 14.51 -17.36
CA ALA A 127 6.71 15.79 -16.80
C ALA A 127 8.20 16.06 -17.12
N ALA A 128 9.06 15.03 -17.03
CA ALA A 128 10.46 15.14 -17.43
C ALA A 128 10.62 15.42 -18.93
N HIS A 129 9.80 14.76 -19.77
CA HIS A 129 9.77 15.00 -21.21
C HIS A 129 9.41 16.46 -21.53
N ALA A 130 8.36 16.99 -20.91
CA ALA A 130 7.93 18.38 -21.11
C ALA A 130 8.99 19.42 -20.70
N GLN A 131 9.93 19.03 -19.81
CA GLN A 131 11.10 19.83 -19.42
C GLN A 131 12.29 19.65 -20.37
N GLY A 132 12.22 18.77 -21.37
CA GLY A 132 13.35 18.40 -22.21
C GLY A 132 14.38 17.48 -21.52
N ALA A 133 14.05 16.96 -20.33
CA ALA A 133 14.93 16.09 -19.54
C ALA A 133 14.78 14.61 -20.00
N TYR A 134 15.17 14.32 -21.25
CA TYR A 134 14.92 13.02 -21.89
C TYR A 134 15.59 11.82 -21.19
N GLN A 135 16.77 12.03 -20.61
CA GLN A 135 17.45 10.96 -19.85
C GLN A 135 16.62 10.53 -18.64
N LYS A 136 16.10 11.51 -17.87
CA LYS A 136 15.24 11.23 -16.73
C LYS A 136 13.92 10.54 -17.14
N ARG A 137 13.34 10.99 -18.26
CA ARG A 137 12.17 10.35 -18.85
C ARG A 137 12.40 8.86 -19.04
N ASP A 138 13.52 8.49 -19.69
CA ASP A 138 13.84 7.11 -20.00
C ASP A 138 14.11 6.29 -18.74
N GLU A 139 14.80 6.87 -17.74
CA GLU A 139 14.98 6.23 -16.42
C GLU A 139 13.64 5.93 -15.72
N TYR A 140 12.67 6.85 -15.81
CA TYR A 140 11.36 6.65 -15.19
C TYR A 140 10.53 5.60 -15.91
N LEU A 141 10.62 5.51 -17.24
CA LEU A 141 9.98 4.45 -18.03
C LEU A 141 10.59 3.07 -17.71
N ILE A 142 11.91 2.97 -17.51
CA ILE A 142 12.58 1.74 -17.07
C ILE A 142 12.07 1.33 -15.69
N LYS A 143 12.05 2.24 -14.71
CA LYS A 143 11.53 1.97 -13.37
C LYS A 143 10.06 1.54 -13.37
N ALA A 144 9.24 2.13 -14.24
CA ALA A 144 7.86 1.71 -14.43
C ALA A 144 7.77 0.25 -14.90
N GLY A 145 8.66 -0.18 -15.80
CA GLY A 145 8.73 -1.56 -16.31
C GLY A 145 9.22 -2.58 -15.28
N GLU A 146 10.12 -2.17 -14.39
CA GLU A 146 10.60 -3.01 -13.29
C GLU A 146 9.50 -3.27 -12.25
N LEU A 147 8.63 -2.29 -12.01
CA LEU A 147 7.54 -2.39 -11.06
C LEU A 147 6.39 -3.28 -11.54
N ASP A 148 6.03 -3.16 -12.81
CA ASP A 148 4.94 -3.93 -13.39
C ASP A 148 5.31 -4.44 -14.80
N PRO A 149 5.89 -5.64 -14.89
CA PRO A 149 6.22 -6.27 -16.17
C PRO A 149 4.99 -6.53 -17.05
N GLN A 150 3.78 -6.60 -16.49
CA GLN A 150 2.56 -6.82 -17.27
C GLN A 150 2.09 -5.54 -17.97
N ALA A 151 2.48 -4.39 -17.47
CA ALA A 151 2.16 -3.08 -18.04
C ALA A 151 3.09 -2.67 -19.22
N GLN A 152 3.95 -3.59 -19.68
CA GLN A 152 4.94 -3.33 -20.73
C GLN A 152 4.36 -2.63 -21.97
N LEU A 153 3.16 -3.05 -22.42
CA LEU A 153 2.50 -2.42 -23.55
C LEU A 153 2.14 -0.95 -23.30
N ALA A 154 1.59 -0.64 -22.12
CA ALA A 154 1.21 0.71 -21.77
C ALA A 154 2.44 1.64 -21.67
N ILE A 155 3.54 1.13 -21.10
CA ILE A 155 4.80 1.85 -20.98
C ILE A 155 5.37 2.17 -22.35
N GLN A 156 5.44 1.16 -23.24
CA GLN A 156 5.97 1.33 -24.59
C GLN A 156 5.09 2.22 -25.48
N LEU A 157 3.76 2.16 -25.34
CA LEU A 157 2.86 3.10 -26.02
C LEU A 157 3.03 4.54 -25.50
N THR A 158 3.31 4.72 -24.20
CA THR A 158 3.67 6.02 -23.65
C THR A 158 4.99 6.51 -24.26
N GLN A 159 6.00 5.64 -24.32
CA GLN A 159 7.29 5.97 -24.95
C GLN A 159 7.14 6.37 -26.43
N VAL A 160 6.32 5.64 -27.19
CA VAL A 160 5.97 5.98 -28.58
C VAL A 160 5.41 7.39 -28.66
N ARG A 161 4.46 7.75 -27.81
CA ARG A 161 3.85 9.06 -27.80
C ARG A 161 4.89 10.15 -27.50
N LEU A 162 5.72 9.95 -26.50
CA LEU A 162 6.75 10.91 -26.10
C LEU A 162 7.81 11.08 -27.21
N LEU A 163 8.19 10.03 -27.94
CA LEU A 163 9.05 10.12 -29.11
C LEU A 163 8.41 10.92 -30.25
N GLN A 164 7.09 10.73 -30.49
CA GLN A 164 6.34 11.50 -31.49
C GLN A 164 6.28 12.98 -31.11
N ASP A 165 6.03 13.30 -29.84
CA ASP A 165 5.98 14.67 -29.32
C ASP A 165 7.36 15.38 -29.44
N GLN A 166 8.44 14.59 -29.37
CA GLN A 166 9.82 15.06 -29.59
C GLN A 166 10.19 15.23 -31.08
N GLY A 167 9.39 14.67 -32.00
CA GLY A 167 9.67 14.62 -33.42
C GLY A 167 10.57 13.46 -33.86
N GLU A 168 10.85 12.51 -32.97
CA GLU A 168 11.67 11.32 -33.24
C GLU A 168 10.85 10.22 -33.94
N TRP A 169 10.35 10.56 -35.14
CA TRP A 169 9.42 9.71 -35.88
C TRP A 169 10.01 8.34 -36.25
N GLN A 170 11.31 8.32 -36.55
CA GLN A 170 11.99 7.08 -36.94
C GLN A 170 12.06 6.10 -35.77
N GLN A 171 12.47 6.57 -34.60
CA GLN A 171 12.54 5.73 -33.39
C GLN A 171 11.14 5.26 -32.95
N SER A 172 10.15 6.15 -33.05
CA SER A 172 8.75 5.83 -32.77
C SER A 172 8.23 4.72 -33.71
N ARG A 173 8.57 4.78 -35.01
CA ARG A 173 8.21 3.76 -36.00
C ARG A 173 8.83 2.42 -35.66
N GLU A 174 10.14 2.35 -35.42
CA GLU A 174 10.87 1.13 -35.09
C GLU A 174 10.29 0.46 -33.83
N LEU A 175 9.99 1.26 -32.82
CA LEU A 175 9.36 0.75 -31.60
C LEU A 175 7.96 0.19 -31.89
N LEU A 176 7.14 0.89 -32.67
CA LEU A 176 5.80 0.42 -33.04
C LEU A 176 5.84 -0.85 -33.90
N GLU A 177 6.82 -0.99 -34.81
CA GLU A 177 6.99 -2.21 -35.60
C GLU A 177 7.37 -3.41 -34.71
N THR A 178 8.22 -3.19 -33.71
CA THR A 178 8.55 -4.20 -32.69
C THR A 178 7.31 -4.57 -31.86
N LEU A 179 6.52 -3.57 -31.45
CA LEU A 179 5.26 -3.81 -30.73
C LEU A 179 4.25 -4.59 -31.56
N ARG A 180 4.16 -4.31 -32.87
CA ARG A 180 3.28 -5.04 -33.80
C ARG A 180 3.63 -6.52 -33.88
N GLN A 181 4.92 -6.88 -33.84
CA GLN A 181 5.33 -8.29 -33.85
C GLN A 181 4.79 -9.05 -32.64
N ARG A 182 4.74 -8.39 -31.48
CA ARG A 182 4.28 -8.99 -30.23
C ARG A 182 2.75 -8.91 -30.05
N TRP A 183 2.13 -7.81 -30.53
CA TRP A 183 0.70 -7.55 -30.45
C TRP A 183 0.13 -7.18 -31.84
N PRO A 184 0.02 -8.13 -32.79
CA PRO A 184 -0.25 -7.85 -34.21
C PRO A 184 -1.65 -7.27 -34.46
N HIS A 185 -2.57 -7.44 -33.53
CA HIS A 185 -3.95 -6.97 -33.68
C HIS A 185 -4.33 -5.84 -32.72
N HIS A 186 -3.37 -5.21 -32.06
CA HIS A 186 -3.68 -4.15 -31.10
C HIS A 186 -4.08 -2.85 -31.81
N PRO A 187 -5.29 -2.31 -31.58
CA PRO A 187 -5.84 -1.20 -32.34
C PRO A 187 -4.96 0.05 -32.35
N GLN A 188 -4.46 0.46 -31.17
CA GLN A 188 -3.63 1.67 -31.06
C GLN A 188 -2.29 1.55 -31.81
N ILE A 189 -1.67 0.37 -31.80
CA ILE A 189 -0.41 0.14 -32.55
C ILE A 189 -0.67 0.30 -34.04
N LEU A 190 -1.73 -0.33 -34.57
CA LEU A 190 -2.07 -0.28 -35.99
C LEU A 190 -2.44 1.14 -36.44
N GLN A 191 -3.21 1.88 -35.63
CA GLN A 191 -3.56 3.27 -35.94
C GLN A 191 -2.33 4.17 -35.98
N ARG A 192 -1.46 4.10 -34.96
CA ARG A 192 -0.24 4.93 -34.92
C ARG A 192 0.73 4.60 -36.04
N LEU A 193 0.89 3.30 -36.41
CA LEU A 193 1.69 2.93 -37.58
C LEU A 193 1.12 3.47 -38.88
N ARG A 194 -0.20 3.34 -39.06
CA ARG A 194 -0.87 3.92 -40.24
C ARG A 194 -0.58 5.44 -40.35
N ASP A 195 -0.73 6.15 -39.25
CA ASP A 195 -0.55 7.59 -39.25
C ASP A 195 0.91 7.99 -39.56
N ILE A 196 1.89 7.24 -39.05
CA ILE A 196 3.31 7.42 -39.38
C ILE A 196 3.57 7.08 -40.86
N TYR A 197 3.12 5.94 -41.36
CA TYR A 197 3.32 5.57 -42.75
C TYR A 197 2.70 6.58 -43.71
N ARG A 198 1.52 7.09 -43.39
CA ARG A 198 0.86 8.12 -44.18
C ARG A 198 1.63 9.44 -44.18
N SER A 199 2.14 9.87 -43.04
CA SER A 199 2.95 11.10 -42.93
C SER A 199 4.29 11.00 -43.67
N GLN A 200 4.87 9.77 -43.74
CA GLN A 200 6.11 9.49 -44.43
C GLN A 200 5.90 9.08 -45.91
N GLN A 201 4.65 9.09 -46.40
CA GLN A 201 4.30 8.64 -47.75
C GLN A 201 4.74 7.17 -48.07
N ALA A 202 4.83 6.35 -47.03
CA ALA A 202 5.20 4.94 -47.09
C ALA A 202 3.97 4.07 -47.47
N TRP A 203 3.48 4.28 -48.72
CA TRP A 203 2.21 3.71 -49.18
C TRP A 203 2.20 2.18 -49.23
N LYS A 204 3.34 1.54 -49.46
CA LYS A 204 3.46 0.07 -49.50
C LYS A 204 3.20 -0.54 -48.12
N GLU A 205 3.79 0.06 -47.11
CA GLU A 205 3.66 -0.36 -45.71
C GLU A 205 2.26 -0.06 -45.18
N GLU A 206 1.67 1.09 -45.54
CA GLU A 206 0.27 1.39 -45.21
C GLU A 206 -0.70 0.39 -45.82
N LEU A 207 -0.55 0.06 -47.12
CA LEU A 207 -1.34 -0.96 -47.81
C LEU A 207 -1.27 -2.32 -47.13
N ALA A 208 -0.10 -2.72 -46.64
CA ALA A 208 0.07 -3.95 -45.88
C ALA A 208 -0.66 -4.00 -44.55
N LEU A 209 -1.00 -2.83 -43.97
CA LEU A 209 -1.79 -2.73 -42.73
C LEU A 209 -3.31 -2.77 -42.99
N LEU A 210 -3.78 -2.42 -44.19
CA LEU A 210 -5.21 -2.29 -44.47
C LEU A 210 -6.06 -3.53 -44.13
N PRO A 211 -5.61 -4.77 -44.40
CA PRO A 211 -6.40 -5.95 -44.04
C PRO A 211 -6.59 -6.09 -42.52
N LEU A 212 -5.57 -5.73 -41.74
CA LEU A 212 -5.62 -5.75 -40.26
C LEU A 212 -6.53 -4.66 -39.73
N LEU A 213 -6.43 -3.44 -40.30
CA LEU A 213 -7.27 -2.29 -39.93
C LEU A 213 -8.74 -2.56 -40.26
N HIS A 214 -9.04 -3.14 -41.42
CA HIS A 214 -10.39 -3.51 -41.83
C HIS A 214 -11.01 -4.54 -40.85
N LYS A 215 -10.24 -5.57 -40.48
CA LYS A 215 -10.67 -6.61 -39.52
C LYS A 215 -10.98 -6.03 -38.16
N GLN A 216 -10.30 -4.97 -37.76
CA GLN A 216 -10.51 -4.28 -36.46
C GLN A 216 -11.54 -3.15 -36.54
N ARG A 217 -12.20 -2.92 -37.70
CA ARG A 217 -13.14 -1.81 -37.95
C ARG A 217 -12.53 -0.43 -37.66
N LEU A 218 -11.24 -0.26 -37.93
CA LEU A 218 -10.49 0.99 -37.69
C LEU A 218 -10.35 1.87 -38.96
N LEU A 219 -10.99 1.48 -40.03
CA LEU A 219 -11.10 2.29 -41.25
C LEU A 219 -12.39 3.10 -41.17
N ASN A 220 -12.23 4.39 -40.87
CA ASN A 220 -13.23 5.43 -41.16
C ASN A 220 -12.74 6.26 -42.33
#